data_40f93bd0361727c673aecf9afb489261
#
_entry.id   40f93bd0361727c673aecf9afb489261
#
_cell.length_a   1.000
_cell.length_b   1.000
_cell.length_c   1.000
_cell.angle_alpha   90.00
_cell.angle_beta   90.00
_cell.angle_gamma   90.00
#
_symmetry.space_group_name_H-M   'P 1'
#
loop_
_entity.id
_entity.type
_entity.pdbx_description
1 polymer ?
#
loop_
_entity_poly.entity_id
_entity_poly.type
_entity_poly.pdbx_seq_one_letter_code
_entity_poly.pdbx_strand_id
1 'polypeptide(L)'
;MERHFEKDLDELKERLLWMGSLAERAVHQAIHAVLDGDERLARAVLDEESAINDLQVEIDDRVMHLLALYQLMAVDLRFVLAVSRINNDLERIGDQAVNIAQSAQRIVRHPRVKPYVDLPRMSELAEEMMRDALNAVVRKDVELAKDVLVRDDQVDSLRDQIFRELLSYMMENSAVVFPAFELILVAKNLERIGDHATNIAEDVIYMVAGNDVRHSAPDRR
;
A
#
# COMPACT_ATOMS: atom_id res chain seq x y z
N MET A 1 -0.97 -35.14 -10.79
CA MET A 1 -0.07 -33.99 -10.94
C MET A 1 -0.85 -32.67 -11.05
N GLU A 2 -1.85 -32.53 -11.91
CA GLU A 2 -2.72 -31.34 -12.01
C GLU A 2 -3.37 -30.93 -10.67
N ARG A 3 -3.95 -31.86 -9.93
CA ARG A 3 -4.63 -31.57 -8.64
C ARG A 3 -3.72 -31.01 -7.54
N HIS A 4 -2.42 -31.32 -7.56
CA HIS A 4 -1.47 -30.75 -6.58
C HIS A 4 -1.06 -29.34 -6.99
N PHE A 5 -0.86 -29.11 -8.27
CA PHE A 5 -0.51 -27.80 -8.81
C PHE A 5 -1.61 -26.76 -8.57
N GLU A 6 -2.88 -27.10 -8.86
CA GLU A 6 -4.02 -26.21 -8.59
C GLU A 6 -4.11 -25.84 -7.10
N LYS A 7 -3.90 -26.84 -6.22
CA LYS A 7 -3.90 -26.60 -4.77
C LYS A 7 -2.78 -25.67 -4.34
N ASP A 8 -1.56 -25.86 -4.87
CA ASP A 8 -0.42 -25.01 -4.53
C ASP A 8 -0.62 -23.55 -5.02
N LEU A 9 -1.28 -23.35 -6.18
CA LEU A 9 -1.67 -22.01 -6.65
C LEU A 9 -2.73 -21.35 -5.77
N ASP A 10 -3.74 -22.13 -5.34
CA ASP A 10 -4.78 -21.61 -4.44
C ASP A 10 -4.19 -21.23 -3.08
N GLU A 11 -3.30 -22.05 -2.52
CA GLU A 11 -2.59 -21.74 -1.28
C GLU A 11 -1.73 -20.47 -1.43
N LEU A 12 -1.02 -20.30 -2.54
CA LEU A 12 -0.25 -19.10 -2.82
C LEU A 12 -1.15 -17.85 -2.85
N LYS A 13 -2.30 -17.95 -3.52
CA LYS A 13 -3.31 -16.88 -3.55
C LYS A 13 -3.85 -16.54 -2.16
N GLU A 14 -4.17 -17.53 -1.36
CA GLU A 14 -4.67 -17.34 0.01
C GLU A 14 -3.64 -16.61 0.88
N ARG A 15 -2.35 -16.96 0.77
CA ARG A 15 -1.27 -16.29 1.51
C ARG A 15 -1.10 -14.84 1.10
N LEU A 16 -1.14 -14.54 -0.21
CA LEU A 16 -1.09 -13.17 -0.71
C LEU A 16 -2.24 -12.32 -0.18
N LEU A 17 -3.46 -12.85 -0.20
CA LEU A 17 -4.65 -12.15 0.30
C LEU A 17 -4.59 -11.94 1.82
N TRP A 18 -4.04 -12.92 2.55
CA TRP A 18 -3.81 -12.78 3.98
C TRP A 18 -2.83 -11.64 4.28
N MET A 19 -1.71 -11.59 3.56
CA MET A 19 -0.73 -10.49 3.67
C MET A 19 -1.37 -9.14 3.33
N GLY A 20 -2.18 -9.08 2.25
CA GLY A 20 -2.93 -7.89 1.88
C GLY A 20 -3.84 -7.38 3.00
N SER A 21 -4.56 -8.28 3.68
CA SER A 21 -5.43 -7.92 4.80
C SER A 21 -4.65 -7.40 6.03
N LEU A 22 -3.44 -7.91 6.27
CA LEU A 22 -2.56 -7.41 7.33
C LEU A 22 -2.05 -6.02 7.00
N ALA A 23 -1.59 -5.80 5.77
CA ALA A 23 -1.10 -4.50 5.31
C ALA A 23 -2.23 -3.44 5.32
N GLU A 24 -3.44 -3.77 4.86
CA GLU A 24 -4.61 -2.88 4.94
C GLU A 24 -4.94 -2.49 6.38
N ARG A 25 -4.94 -3.46 7.30
CA ARG A 25 -5.15 -3.20 8.73
C ARG A 25 -4.06 -2.32 9.33
N ALA A 26 -2.79 -2.56 9.00
CA ALA A 26 -1.67 -1.77 9.49
C ALA A 26 -1.76 -0.31 9.02
N VAL A 27 -2.10 -0.06 7.74
CA VAL A 27 -2.32 1.28 7.20
C VAL A 27 -3.46 1.98 7.94
N HIS A 28 -4.61 1.33 8.08
CA HIS A 28 -5.76 1.88 8.79
C HIS A 28 -5.42 2.27 10.24
N GLN A 29 -4.77 1.39 10.99
CA GLN A 29 -4.38 1.65 12.38
C GLN A 29 -3.34 2.78 12.48
N ALA A 30 -2.36 2.82 11.58
CA ALA A 30 -1.32 3.85 11.56
C ALA A 30 -1.92 5.26 11.32
N ILE A 31 -2.87 5.36 10.38
CA ILE A 31 -3.58 6.60 10.08
C ILE A 31 -4.41 7.06 11.27
N HIS A 32 -5.20 6.17 11.86
CA HIS A 32 -6.00 6.50 13.03
C HIS A 32 -5.14 6.86 14.26
N ALA A 33 -3.95 6.27 14.39
CA ALA A 33 -2.98 6.69 15.41
C ALA A 33 -2.60 8.18 15.27
N VAL A 34 -2.45 8.67 14.01
CA VAL A 34 -2.16 10.10 13.76
C VAL A 34 -3.39 10.98 13.98
N LEU A 35 -4.54 10.59 13.42
CA LEU A 35 -5.76 11.40 13.42
C LEU A 35 -6.35 11.57 14.82
N ASP A 36 -6.37 10.49 15.60
CA ASP A 36 -6.97 10.42 16.91
C ASP A 36 -5.96 10.67 18.04
N GLY A 37 -4.66 10.60 17.73
CA GLY A 37 -3.59 10.69 18.71
C GLY A 37 -3.51 9.46 19.61
N ASP A 38 -3.87 8.28 19.08
CA ASP A 38 -3.90 7.01 19.85
C ASP A 38 -2.58 6.24 19.72
N GLU A 39 -1.72 6.36 20.75
CA GLU A 39 -0.45 5.64 20.82
C GLU A 39 -0.61 4.10 20.82
N ARG A 40 -1.77 3.57 21.24
CA ARG A 40 -2.00 2.12 21.28
C ARG A 40 -2.10 1.56 19.86
N LEU A 41 -2.77 2.29 18.96
CA LEU A 41 -2.84 1.92 17.55
C LEU A 41 -1.44 1.95 16.90
N ALA A 42 -0.65 2.98 17.20
CA ALA A 42 0.72 3.04 16.70
C ALA A 42 1.57 1.86 17.18
N ARG A 43 1.45 1.45 18.44
CA ARG A 43 2.17 0.26 18.96
C ARG A 43 1.70 -1.02 18.30
N ALA A 44 0.40 -1.19 18.11
CA ALA A 44 -0.15 -2.39 17.46
C ALA A 44 0.46 -2.60 16.06
N VAL A 45 0.62 -1.51 15.27
CA VAL A 45 1.27 -1.57 13.96
C VAL A 45 2.72 -2.05 14.07
N LEU A 46 3.49 -1.50 15.03
CA LEU A 46 4.89 -1.87 15.23
C LEU A 46 5.06 -3.32 15.71
N ASP A 47 4.13 -3.81 16.53
CA ASP A 47 4.15 -5.18 17.05
C ASP A 47 3.76 -6.21 15.96
N GLU A 48 2.95 -5.82 14.98
CA GLU A 48 2.49 -6.69 13.88
C GLU A 48 3.40 -6.66 12.64
N GLU A 49 4.41 -5.78 12.56
CA GLU A 49 5.33 -5.64 11.42
C GLU A 49 5.96 -6.98 11.01
N SER A 50 6.45 -7.76 12.00
CA SER A 50 7.11 -9.03 11.72
C SER A 50 6.20 -10.03 11.00
N ALA A 51 4.89 -9.98 11.21
CA ALA A 51 3.94 -10.90 10.56
C ALA A 51 3.85 -10.68 9.04
N ILE A 52 3.98 -9.43 8.58
CA ILE A 52 4.03 -9.11 7.15
C ILE A 52 5.34 -9.60 6.54
N ASN A 53 6.46 -9.37 7.23
CA ASN A 53 7.79 -9.79 6.79
C ASN A 53 7.92 -11.32 6.71
N ASP A 54 7.37 -12.05 7.70
CA ASP A 54 7.35 -13.51 7.71
C ASP A 54 6.52 -14.06 6.54
N LEU A 55 5.37 -13.44 6.24
CA LEU A 55 4.55 -13.81 5.09
C LEU A 55 5.23 -13.51 3.75
N GLN A 56 5.98 -12.41 3.65
CA GLN A 56 6.76 -12.10 2.46
C GLN A 56 7.71 -13.25 2.13
N VAL A 57 8.49 -13.69 3.12
CA VAL A 57 9.43 -14.80 2.94
C VAL A 57 8.71 -16.11 2.59
N GLU A 58 7.59 -16.41 3.27
CA GLU A 58 6.79 -17.60 2.96
C GLU A 58 6.26 -17.60 1.52
N ILE A 59 5.76 -16.45 1.05
CA ILE A 59 5.23 -16.30 -0.32
C ILE A 59 6.37 -16.46 -1.34
N ASP A 60 7.53 -15.87 -1.11
CA ASP A 60 8.70 -16.00 -1.99
C ASP A 60 9.16 -17.46 -2.10
N ASP A 61 9.23 -18.19 -0.97
CA ASP A 61 9.57 -19.60 -0.96
C ASP A 61 8.55 -20.44 -1.76
N ARG A 62 7.25 -20.14 -1.65
CA ARG A 62 6.19 -20.82 -2.41
C ARG A 62 6.29 -20.51 -3.91
N VAL A 63 6.56 -19.27 -4.29
CA VAL A 63 6.81 -18.86 -5.69
C VAL A 63 7.99 -19.65 -6.26
N MET A 64 9.12 -19.71 -5.55
CA MET A 64 10.30 -20.46 -5.97
C MET A 64 10.00 -21.95 -6.10
N HIS A 65 9.24 -22.53 -5.17
CA HIS A 65 8.83 -23.93 -5.20
C HIS A 65 7.98 -24.25 -6.44
N LEU A 66 6.97 -23.41 -6.74
CA LEU A 66 6.13 -23.57 -7.94
C LEU A 66 6.95 -23.49 -9.23
N LEU A 67 7.86 -22.52 -9.34
CA LEU A 67 8.71 -22.36 -10.52
C LEU A 67 9.70 -23.53 -10.69
N ALA A 68 10.18 -24.12 -9.59
CA ALA A 68 11.13 -25.23 -9.64
C ALA A 68 10.49 -26.57 -9.98
N LEU A 69 9.24 -26.83 -9.53
CA LEU A 69 8.60 -28.13 -9.66
C LEU A 69 7.71 -28.27 -10.90
N TYR A 70 7.15 -27.16 -11.39
CA TYR A 70 6.14 -27.19 -12.43
C TYR A 70 6.60 -26.47 -13.71
N GLN A 71 6.24 -27.03 -14.87
CA GLN A 71 6.38 -26.37 -16.17
C GLN A 71 5.15 -25.48 -16.38
N LEU A 72 5.17 -24.27 -15.82
CA LEU A 72 4.02 -23.37 -15.83
C LEU A 72 3.65 -22.94 -17.25
N MET A 73 2.36 -23.03 -17.57
CA MET A 73 1.81 -22.45 -18.80
C MET A 73 1.82 -20.90 -18.69
N ALA A 74 1.80 -20.22 -19.82
CA ALA A 74 1.96 -18.77 -19.89
C ALA A 74 1.05 -17.99 -18.92
N VAL A 75 -0.20 -18.45 -18.72
CA VAL A 75 -1.17 -17.81 -17.80
C VAL A 75 -0.74 -17.99 -16.35
N ASP A 76 -0.38 -19.21 -15.96
CA ASP A 76 0.02 -19.52 -14.58
C ASP A 76 1.37 -18.90 -14.26
N LEU A 77 2.30 -18.86 -15.22
CA LEU A 77 3.59 -18.19 -15.07
C LEU A 77 3.38 -16.69 -14.82
N ARG A 78 2.50 -16.01 -15.57
CA ARG A 78 2.20 -14.60 -15.32
C ARG A 78 1.60 -14.37 -13.95
N PHE A 79 0.69 -15.25 -13.51
CA PHE A 79 0.11 -15.19 -12.17
C PHE A 79 1.19 -15.28 -11.09
N VAL A 80 2.05 -16.30 -11.14
CA VAL A 80 3.11 -16.51 -10.14
C VAL A 80 4.09 -15.34 -10.11
N LEU A 81 4.46 -14.79 -11.29
CA LEU A 81 5.32 -13.61 -11.37
C LEU A 81 4.64 -12.34 -10.84
N ALA A 82 3.34 -12.16 -11.12
CA ALA A 82 2.57 -11.05 -10.55
C ALA A 82 2.50 -11.15 -9.03
N VAL A 83 2.23 -12.36 -8.49
CA VAL A 83 2.23 -12.58 -7.03
C VAL A 83 3.55 -12.21 -6.39
N SER A 84 4.69 -12.58 -6.98
CA SER A 84 6.02 -12.21 -6.44
C SER A 84 6.22 -10.69 -6.39
N ARG A 85 5.73 -9.93 -7.37
CA ARG A 85 5.82 -8.46 -7.39
C ARG A 85 4.87 -7.84 -6.38
N ILE A 86 3.60 -8.26 -6.37
CA ILE A 86 2.59 -7.80 -5.43
C ILE A 86 3.01 -8.07 -3.99
N ASN A 87 3.67 -9.21 -3.72
CA ASN A 87 4.26 -9.54 -2.43
C ASN A 87 5.23 -8.45 -1.94
N ASN A 88 6.13 -7.99 -2.82
CA ASN A 88 7.05 -6.91 -2.50
C ASN A 88 6.33 -5.57 -2.27
N ASP A 89 5.31 -5.24 -3.08
CA ASP A 89 4.56 -4.00 -2.89
C ASP A 89 3.76 -4.01 -1.57
N LEU A 90 3.22 -5.16 -1.16
CA LEU A 90 2.51 -5.30 0.13
C LEU A 90 3.45 -5.14 1.33
N GLU A 91 4.67 -5.67 1.26
CA GLU A 91 5.68 -5.44 2.30
C GLU A 91 6.03 -3.95 2.37
N ARG A 92 6.25 -3.29 1.24
CA ARG A 92 6.50 -1.84 1.20
C ARG A 92 5.34 -1.04 1.78
N ILE A 93 4.10 -1.42 1.52
CA ILE A 93 2.93 -0.79 2.16
C ILE A 93 2.98 -0.96 3.68
N GLY A 94 3.34 -2.16 4.17
CA GLY A 94 3.58 -2.41 5.59
C GLY A 94 4.65 -1.49 6.19
N ASP A 95 5.78 -1.34 5.51
CA ASP A 95 6.86 -0.42 5.89
C ASP A 95 6.37 1.04 5.99
N GLN A 96 5.53 1.48 5.03
CA GLN A 96 4.96 2.84 5.09
C GLN A 96 4.00 2.99 6.28
N ALA A 97 3.21 1.97 6.61
CA ALA A 97 2.35 1.99 7.80
C ALA A 97 3.18 2.10 9.09
N VAL A 98 4.29 1.38 9.20
CA VAL A 98 5.25 1.50 10.31
C VAL A 98 5.81 2.91 10.41
N ASN A 99 6.23 3.52 9.29
CA ASN A 99 6.73 4.90 9.27
C ASN A 99 5.66 5.90 9.75
N ILE A 100 4.40 5.73 9.35
CA ILE A 100 3.27 6.56 9.79
C ILE A 100 3.04 6.38 11.29
N ALA A 101 3.05 5.14 11.80
CA ALA A 101 2.89 4.84 13.22
C ALA A 101 4.00 5.46 14.09
N GLN A 102 5.24 5.41 13.62
CA GLN A 102 6.36 6.08 14.28
C GLN A 102 6.19 7.61 14.30
N SER A 103 5.72 8.22 13.21
CA SER A 103 5.38 9.65 13.18
C SER A 103 4.26 9.98 14.16
N ALA A 104 3.21 9.13 14.26
CA ALA A 104 2.13 9.30 15.24
C ALA A 104 2.66 9.36 16.69
N GLN A 105 3.58 8.44 17.06
CA GLN A 105 4.19 8.42 18.39
C GLN A 105 5.01 9.69 18.71
N ARG A 106 5.62 10.30 17.67
CA ARG A 106 6.38 11.54 17.85
C ARG A 106 5.46 12.76 17.95
N ILE A 107 4.38 12.80 17.16
CA ILE A 107 3.44 13.92 17.11
C ILE A 107 2.61 14.04 18.40
N VAL A 108 2.19 12.93 19.00
CA VAL A 108 1.26 12.93 20.13
C VAL A 108 1.71 13.76 21.33
N ARG A 109 3.00 14.00 21.47
CA ARG A 109 3.61 14.82 22.55
C ARG A 109 3.63 16.31 22.25
N HIS A 110 3.13 16.70 21.09
CA HIS A 110 3.11 18.08 20.62
C HIS A 110 1.68 18.59 20.45
N PRO A 111 1.45 19.91 20.57
CA PRO A 111 0.14 20.47 20.27
C PRO A 111 -0.21 20.25 18.80
N ARG A 112 -1.49 20.07 18.51
CA ARG A 112 -1.96 19.97 17.13
C ARG A 112 -1.58 21.22 16.34
N VAL A 113 -1.02 21.06 15.15
CA VAL A 113 -0.62 22.15 14.25
C VAL A 113 -1.87 22.90 13.76
N LYS A 114 -2.89 22.14 13.39
CA LYS A 114 -4.18 22.61 12.85
C LYS A 114 -5.24 21.49 12.92
N PRO A 115 -6.52 21.78 12.70
CA PRO A 115 -7.49 20.75 12.40
C PRO A 115 -7.10 20.00 11.11
N TYR A 116 -7.17 18.67 11.12
CA TYR A 116 -6.86 17.86 9.94
C TYR A 116 -8.08 17.84 9.00
N VAL A 117 -7.95 18.37 7.79
CA VAL A 117 -9.02 18.36 6.76
C VAL A 117 -8.59 17.51 5.57
N ASP A 118 -7.44 17.81 4.99
CA ASP A 118 -6.97 17.13 3.78
C ASP A 118 -6.28 15.79 4.09
N LEU A 119 -5.68 15.65 5.27
CA LEU A 119 -5.01 14.39 5.65
C LEU A 119 -6.00 13.21 5.76
N PRO A 120 -7.18 13.32 6.41
CA PRO A 120 -8.19 12.26 6.38
C PRO A 120 -8.64 11.93 4.96
N ARG A 121 -8.88 12.93 4.11
CA ARG A 121 -9.29 12.72 2.73
C ARG A 121 -8.23 11.97 1.91
N MET A 122 -6.95 12.34 2.09
CA MET A 122 -5.84 11.66 1.46
C MET A 122 -5.72 10.22 1.92
N SER A 123 -5.92 9.96 3.22
CA SER A 123 -5.87 8.61 3.79
C SER A 123 -7.00 7.72 3.30
N GLU A 124 -8.23 8.22 3.28
CA GLU A 124 -9.38 7.51 2.72
C GLU A 124 -9.11 7.08 1.27
N LEU A 125 -8.58 8.01 0.45
CA LEU A 125 -8.28 7.74 -0.96
C LEU A 125 -7.18 6.67 -1.12
N ALA A 126 -6.09 6.74 -0.33
CA ALA A 126 -5.01 5.76 -0.37
C ALA A 126 -5.48 4.35 0.08
N GLU A 127 -6.31 4.28 1.14
CA GLU A 127 -6.94 3.04 1.60
C GLU A 127 -7.88 2.45 0.54
N GLU A 128 -8.69 3.29 -0.12
CA GLU A 128 -9.57 2.85 -1.21
C GLU A 128 -8.78 2.31 -2.39
N MET A 129 -7.71 3.00 -2.82
CA MET A 129 -6.84 2.55 -3.91
C MET A 129 -6.22 1.19 -3.59
N MET A 130 -5.68 1.00 -2.39
CA MET A 130 -5.11 -0.27 -1.95
C MET A 130 -6.16 -1.39 -1.95
N ARG A 131 -7.33 -1.15 -1.36
CA ARG A 131 -8.44 -2.12 -1.31
C ARG A 131 -8.91 -2.52 -2.70
N ASP A 132 -9.05 -1.55 -3.62
CA ASP A 132 -9.51 -1.81 -4.97
C ASP A 132 -8.43 -2.53 -5.79
N ALA A 133 -7.15 -2.23 -5.62
CA ALA A 133 -6.06 -2.98 -6.22
C ALA A 133 -6.09 -4.46 -5.78
N LEU A 134 -6.26 -4.75 -4.48
CA LEU A 134 -6.39 -6.11 -3.97
C LEU A 134 -7.67 -6.81 -4.47
N ASN A 135 -8.79 -6.09 -4.56
CA ASN A 135 -10.03 -6.62 -5.16
C ASN A 135 -9.83 -6.96 -6.64
N ALA A 136 -9.08 -6.13 -7.37
CA ALA A 136 -8.75 -6.38 -8.77
C ALA A 136 -7.89 -7.65 -8.93
N VAL A 137 -6.95 -7.93 -8.02
CA VAL A 137 -6.20 -9.20 -7.98
C VAL A 137 -7.15 -10.39 -7.84
N VAL A 138 -8.08 -10.32 -6.86
CA VAL A 138 -9.02 -11.42 -6.56
C VAL A 138 -9.93 -11.73 -7.73
N ARG A 139 -10.51 -10.66 -8.33
CA ARG A 139 -11.52 -10.75 -9.39
C ARG A 139 -10.92 -10.85 -10.78
N LYS A 140 -9.60 -10.64 -10.92
CA LYS A 140 -8.92 -10.47 -12.21
C LYS A 140 -9.55 -9.35 -13.03
N ASP A 141 -9.91 -8.25 -12.35
CA ASP A 141 -10.68 -7.14 -12.92
C ASP A 141 -9.74 -6.02 -13.41
N VAL A 142 -9.54 -5.99 -14.73
CA VAL A 142 -8.68 -5.01 -15.40
C VAL A 142 -9.26 -3.59 -15.32
N GLU A 143 -10.59 -3.44 -15.38
CA GLU A 143 -11.20 -2.11 -15.33
C GLU A 143 -11.08 -1.49 -13.94
N LEU A 144 -11.29 -2.27 -12.89
CA LEU A 144 -11.04 -1.82 -11.52
C LEU A 144 -9.56 -1.44 -11.32
N ALA A 145 -8.63 -2.21 -11.89
CA ALA A 145 -7.21 -1.89 -11.85
C ALA A 145 -6.90 -0.54 -12.55
N LYS A 146 -7.49 -0.27 -13.72
CA LYS A 146 -7.34 1.02 -14.40
C LYS A 146 -7.91 2.20 -13.59
N ASP A 147 -9.02 2.00 -12.89
CA ASP A 147 -9.60 3.02 -12.02
C ASP A 147 -8.66 3.39 -10.86
N VAL A 148 -7.89 2.44 -10.33
CA VAL A 148 -6.85 2.72 -9.34
C VAL A 148 -5.79 3.66 -9.92
N LEU A 149 -5.29 3.38 -11.13
CA LEU A 149 -4.26 4.20 -11.79
C LEU A 149 -4.70 5.67 -11.98
N VAL A 150 -5.98 5.91 -12.27
CA VAL A 150 -6.51 7.27 -12.48
C VAL A 150 -6.58 8.08 -11.18
N ARG A 151 -6.74 7.41 -10.03
CA ARG A 151 -6.86 8.07 -8.71
C ARG A 151 -5.54 8.58 -8.14
N ASP A 152 -4.43 8.12 -8.65
CA ASP A 152 -3.08 8.48 -8.17
C ASP A 152 -2.81 9.99 -8.24
N ASP A 153 -3.16 10.65 -9.33
CA ASP A 153 -3.05 12.11 -9.50
C ASP A 153 -3.76 12.90 -8.39
N GLN A 154 -4.82 12.33 -7.77
CA GLN A 154 -5.55 12.97 -6.68
C GLN A 154 -4.80 12.87 -5.36
N VAL A 155 -4.15 11.74 -5.08
CA VAL A 155 -3.29 11.54 -3.90
C VAL A 155 -2.12 12.51 -3.96
N ASP A 156 -1.47 12.62 -5.12
CA ASP A 156 -0.38 13.55 -5.37
C ASP A 156 -0.78 15.01 -5.14
N SER A 157 -1.93 15.39 -5.66
CA SER A 157 -2.47 16.75 -5.50
C SER A 157 -2.73 17.08 -4.02
N LEU A 158 -3.26 16.13 -3.25
CA LEU A 158 -3.52 16.29 -1.81
C LEU A 158 -2.20 16.39 -1.02
N ARG A 159 -1.19 15.56 -1.34
CA ARG A 159 0.14 15.65 -0.74
C ARG A 159 0.73 17.04 -0.93
N ASP A 160 0.70 17.58 -2.15
CA ASP A 160 1.24 18.91 -2.46
C ASP A 160 0.47 20.03 -1.75
N GLN A 161 -0.84 19.88 -1.59
CA GLN A 161 -1.67 20.81 -0.84
C GLN A 161 -1.32 20.79 0.64
N ILE A 162 -1.25 19.60 1.26
CA ILE A 162 -0.85 19.42 2.67
C ILE A 162 0.54 20.01 2.91
N PHE A 163 1.49 19.76 2.01
CA PHE A 163 2.85 20.31 2.12
C PHE A 163 2.86 21.84 2.14
N ARG A 164 2.20 22.49 1.17
CA ARG A 164 2.14 23.97 1.10
C ARG A 164 1.48 24.58 2.34
N GLU A 165 0.40 23.96 2.80
CA GLU A 165 -0.32 24.43 3.97
C GLU A 165 0.53 24.31 5.25
N LEU A 166 1.14 23.16 5.49
CA LEU A 166 2.00 22.93 6.66
C LEU A 166 3.23 23.84 6.64
N LEU A 167 3.80 24.12 5.47
CA LEU A 167 4.91 25.06 5.33
C LEU A 167 4.50 26.47 5.78
N SER A 168 3.29 26.92 5.45
CA SER A 168 2.77 28.22 5.91
C SER A 168 2.68 28.29 7.43
N TYR A 169 2.15 27.24 8.09
CA TYR A 169 2.13 27.17 9.55
C TYR A 169 3.52 27.18 10.19
N MET A 170 4.50 26.51 9.59
CA MET A 170 5.89 26.52 10.07
C MET A 170 6.51 27.94 10.02
N MET A 171 6.18 28.71 8.98
CA MET A 171 6.67 30.08 8.83
C MET A 171 6.05 31.05 9.85
N GLU A 172 4.80 30.80 10.26
CA GLU A 172 4.09 31.65 11.23
C GLU A 172 4.49 31.32 12.68
N ASN A 173 4.79 30.05 12.98
CA ASN A 173 5.03 29.63 14.35
C ASN A 173 6.12 28.53 14.43
N SER A 174 7.28 28.92 14.96
CA SER A 174 8.40 27.96 15.11
C SER A 174 8.12 26.79 16.07
N ALA A 175 7.16 26.91 16.99
CA ALA A 175 6.81 25.83 17.91
C ALA A 175 6.12 24.64 17.23
N VAL A 176 5.54 24.85 16.04
CA VAL A 176 4.86 23.79 15.28
C VAL A 176 5.74 23.18 14.19
N VAL A 177 6.97 23.62 14.01
CA VAL A 177 7.86 23.11 12.94
C VAL A 177 8.04 21.60 13.02
N PHE A 178 8.33 21.06 14.20
CA PHE A 178 8.54 19.62 14.37
C PHE A 178 7.28 18.79 14.07
N PRO A 179 6.11 19.04 14.70
CA PRO A 179 4.92 18.25 14.39
C PRO A 179 4.41 18.46 12.96
N ALA A 180 4.59 19.64 12.36
CA ALA A 180 4.25 19.88 10.97
C ALA A 180 5.16 19.09 10.02
N PHE A 181 6.46 18.97 10.31
CA PHE A 181 7.38 18.16 9.54
C PHE A 181 7.00 16.67 9.59
N GLU A 182 6.63 16.14 10.76
CA GLU A 182 6.15 14.76 10.89
C GLU A 182 4.86 14.52 10.08
N LEU A 183 3.94 15.49 10.04
CA LEU A 183 2.74 15.40 9.20
C LEU A 183 3.06 15.41 7.70
N ILE A 184 4.09 16.12 7.27
CA ILE A 184 4.59 16.06 5.88
C ILE A 184 5.13 14.66 5.59
N LEU A 185 5.85 14.03 6.52
CA LEU A 185 6.32 12.65 6.36
C LEU A 185 5.15 11.66 6.30
N VAL A 186 4.10 11.86 7.10
CA VAL A 186 2.87 11.05 7.02
C VAL A 186 2.24 11.17 5.63
N ALA A 187 2.04 12.39 5.11
CA ALA A 187 1.49 12.60 3.77
C ALA A 187 2.36 11.94 2.68
N LYS A 188 3.69 12.02 2.82
CA LYS A 188 4.61 11.35 1.90
C LYS A 188 4.51 9.81 1.95
N ASN A 189 4.29 9.22 3.13
CA ASN A 189 4.11 7.78 3.24
C ASN A 189 2.74 7.34 2.69
N LEU A 190 1.69 8.17 2.82
CA LEU A 190 0.38 7.93 2.18
C LEU A 190 0.48 7.96 0.65
N GLU A 191 1.22 8.91 0.07
CA GLU A 191 1.49 8.93 -1.38
C GLU A 191 2.18 7.65 -1.82
N ARG A 192 3.21 7.18 -1.10
CA ARG A 192 3.88 5.93 -1.43
C ARG A 192 2.97 4.70 -1.34
N ILE A 193 1.99 4.69 -0.43
CA ILE A 193 0.97 3.65 -0.38
C ILE A 193 0.13 3.67 -1.67
N GLY A 194 -0.24 4.85 -2.15
CA GLY A 194 -0.89 5.05 -3.45
C GLY A 194 -0.04 4.50 -4.61
N ASP A 195 1.26 4.87 -4.66
CA ASP A 195 2.21 4.36 -5.65
C ASP A 195 2.28 2.82 -5.67
N HIS A 196 2.34 2.18 -4.50
CA HIS A 196 2.33 0.72 -4.41
C HIS A 196 1.00 0.11 -4.82
N ALA A 197 -0.13 0.78 -4.54
CA ALA A 197 -1.44 0.35 -5.03
C ALA A 197 -1.53 0.42 -6.56
N THR A 198 -0.94 1.46 -7.20
CA THR A 198 -0.83 1.54 -8.67
C THR A 198 0.06 0.43 -9.23
N ASN A 199 1.19 0.12 -8.61
CA ASN A 199 2.05 -0.99 -9.02
C ASN A 199 1.28 -2.32 -8.99
N ILE A 200 0.52 -2.59 -7.92
CA ILE A 200 -0.34 -3.78 -7.81
C ILE A 200 -1.38 -3.81 -8.95
N ALA A 201 -2.01 -2.67 -9.25
CA ALA A 201 -2.99 -2.55 -10.33
C ALA A 201 -2.36 -2.82 -11.72
N GLU A 202 -1.16 -2.32 -11.98
CA GLU A 202 -0.39 -2.60 -13.20
C GLU A 202 -0.06 -4.09 -13.34
N ASP A 203 0.33 -4.74 -12.23
CA ASP A 203 0.60 -6.19 -12.23
C ASP A 203 -0.67 -7.03 -12.45
N VAL A 204 -1.86 -6.55 -12.02
CA VAL A 204 -3.15 -7.17 -12.38
C VAL A 204 -3.40 -7.08 -13.88
N ILE A 205 -3.18 -5.92 -14.50
CA ILE A 205 -3.36 -5.73 -15.95
C ILE A 205 -2.40 -6.67 -16.71
N TYR A 206 -1.14 -6.75 -16.29
CA TYR A 206 -0.16 -7.67 -16.87
C TYR A 206 -0.58 -9.13 -16.70
N MET A 207 -1.00 -9.52 -15.51
CA MET A 207 -1.42 -10.89 -15.18
C MET A 207 -2.58 -11.35 -16.07
N VAL A 208 -3.58 -10.50 -16.29
CA VAL A 208 -4.83 -10.84 -17.00
C VAL A 208 -4.68 -10.66 -18.51
N ALA A 209 -4.24 -9.47 -18.95
CA ALA A 209 -4.17 -9.11 -20.36
C ALA A 209 -2.85 -9.48 -21.04
N GLY A 210 -1.79 -9.74 -20.28
CA GLY A 210 -0.45 -9.97 -20.80
C GLY A 210 0.24 -8.72 -21.34
N ASN A 211 -0.36 -7.54 -21.16
CA ASN A 211 0.16 -6.25 -21.57
C ASN A 211 0.92 -5.59 -20.41
N ASP A 212 2.18 -5.24 -20.64
CA ASP A 212 2.95 -4.46 -19.69
C ASP A 212 2.62 -2.97 -19.90
N VAL A 213 1.88 -2.40 -18.95
CA VAL A 213 1.47 -0.98 -18.99
C VAL A 213 2.39 -0.08 -18.16
N ARG A 214 3.37 -0.65 -17.46
CA ARG A 214 4.40 0.10 -16.74
C ARG A 214 5.14 0.98 -17.73
N HIS A 215 5.32 2.23 -17.39
CA HIS A 215 5.95 3.25 -18.24
C HIS A 215 5.18 3.62 -19.52
N SER A 216 3.99 3.07 -19.74
CA SER A 216 3.08 3.59 -20.75
C SER A 216 2.40 4.82 -20.14
N ALA A 217 2.74 6.02 -20.61
CA ALA A 217 2.00 7.20 -20.20
C ALA A 217 0.50 6.93 -20.43
N PRO A 218 -0.38 7.16 -19.43
CA PRO A 218 -1.81 7.04 -19.70
C PRO A 218 -2.13 7.94 -20.90
N ASP A 219 -2.83 7.36 -21.89
CA ASP A 219 -3.25 8.09 -23.07
C ASP A 219 -4.11 9.27 -22.59
N ARG A 220 -3.50 10.46 -22.47
CA ARG A 220 -4.17 11.69 -22.07
C ARG A 220 -5.04 12.14 -23.25
N ARG A 221 -6.22 11.54 -23.35
CA ARG A 221 -7.29 12.02 -24.21
C ARG A 221 -8.51 12.37 -23.40
#